data_a73b8228f78e83cee13f4ebf9bdccd3f
#
_entry.id   a73b8228f78e83cee13f4ebf9bdccd3f
#
_cell.length_a   1.000
_cell.length_b   1.000
_cell.length_c   1.000
_cell.angle_alpha   90.00
_cell.angle_beta   90.00
_cell.angle_gamma   90.00
#
_symmetry.space_group_name_H-M   'P 1'
#
loop_
_entity.id
_entity.type
_entity.pdbx_description
1 polymer ?
#
loop_
_entity_poly.entity_id
_entity_poly.type
_entity_poly.pdbx_seq_one_letter_code
_entity_poly.pdbx_strand_id
1 'polypeptide(L)' 'MARILFIIPFILMASAASAQQQLGHDACARDVSRFCRAHINDGDQIVLACLKEHRARLSRACEKILTEHGQ' A
#
# COMPACT_ATOMS: atom_id res chain seq x y z
N MET A 1 33.15 20.57 -17.99
CA MET A 1 32.29 19.88 -18.90
C MET A 1 31.72 18.57 -18.39
N ALA A 2 32.39 17.95 -17.47
CA ALA A 2 31.88 16.69 -16.89
C ALA A 2 30.95 16.89 -15.70
N ARG A 3 30.57 18.12 -15.42
CA ARG A 3 29.75 18.41 -14.23
C ARG A 3 28.30 18.05 -14.34
N ILE A 4 27.82 17.81 -15.51
CA ILE A 4 26.40 17.54 -15.76
C ILE A 4 26.02 16.14 -15.31
N LEU A 5 26.98 15.27 -15.10
CA LEU A 5 26.75 13.86 -14.78
C LEU A 5 26.35 13.59 -13.34
N PHE A 6 26.38 14.60 -12.47
CA PHE A 6 26.10 14.38 -11.05
C PHE A 6 24.65 14.58 -10.66
N ILE A 7 23.79 14.93 -11.58
CA ILE A 7 22.39 15.25 -11.26
C ILE A 7 21.45 14.05 -11.40
N ILE A 8 21.88 13.04 -12.12
CA ILE A 8 21.05 11.91 -12.53
C ILE A 8 20.62 10.94 -11.43
N PRO A 9 21.43 10.64 -10.40
CA PRO A 9 21.11 9.55 -9.46
C PRO A 9 19.96 9.81 -8.51
N PHE A 10 19.55 11.05 -8.29
CA PHE A 10 18.54 11.35 -7.30
C PHE A 10 17.12 11.00 -7.69
N ILE A 11 16.87 10.82 -8.96
CA ILE A 11 15.51 10.58 -9.45
C ILE A 11 15.05 9.15 -9.15
N LEU A 12 15.98 8.22 -9.00
CA LEU A 12 15.64 6.81 -8.83
C LEU A 12 15.16 6.45 -7.42
N MET A 13 15.48 7.23 -6.42
CA MET A 13 15.12 6.89 -5.04
C MET A 13 13.68 7.21 -4.70
N ALA A 14 13.06 8.16 -5.37
CA ALA A 14 11.68 8.52 -5.12
C ALA A 14 10.68 7.45 -5.60
N SER A 15 11.07 6.64 -6.56
CA SER A 15 10.20 5.63 -7.16
C SER A 15 9.96 4.43 -6.25
N ALA A 16 10.91 4.08 -5.40
CA ALA A 16 10.81 2.88 -4.56
C ALA A 16 9.71 2.98 -3.52
N ALA A 17 9.55 4.14 -2.88
CA ALA A 17 8.53 4.33 -1.86
C ALA A 17 7.13 4.27 -2.47
N SER A 18 6.93 4.86 -3.64
CA SER A 18 5.65 4.82 -4.34
C SER A 18 5.28 3.41 -4.76
N ALA A 19 6.25 2.63 -5.22
CA ALA A 19 6.01 1.26 -5.64
C ALA A 19 5.55 0.38 -4.47
N GLN A 20 6.14 0.55 -3.30
CA GLN A 20 5.74 -0.22 -2.12
C GLN A 20 4.33 0.11 -1.67
N GLN A 21 3.97 1.38 -1.66
CA GLN A 21 2.61 1.79 -1.32
C GLN A 21 1.59 1.26 -2.30
N GLN A 22 1.94 1.28 -3.58
CA GLN A 22 1.06 0.80 -4.61
C GLN A 22 0.83 -0.70 -4.54
N LEU A 23 1.87 -1.48 -4.21
CA LEU A 23 1.73 -2.91 -4.03
C LEU A 23 0.76 -3.25 -2.90
N GLY A 24 0.87 -2.56 -1.77
CA GLY A 24 -0.05 -2.77 -0.66
C GLY A 24 -1.47 -2.40 -1.03
N HIS A 25 -1.64 -1.30 -1.74
CA HIS A 25 -2.95 -0.86 -2.20
C HIS A 25 -3.56 -1.88 -3.15
N ASP A 26 -2.78 -2.36 -4.12
CA ASP A 26 -3.27 -3.32 -5.10
C ASP A 26 -3.63 -4.66 -4.46
N ALA A 27 -2.84 -5.12 -3.51
CA ALA A 27 -3.08 -6.39 -2.84
C ALA A 27 -4.38 -6.39 -2.05
N CYS A 28 -4.78 -5.26 -1.51
CA CYS A 28 -5.97 -5.15 -0.67
C CYS A 28 -7.17 -4.49 -1.36
N ALA A 29 -7.02 -4.00 -2.59
CA ALA A 29 -8.09 -3.26 -3.26
C ALA A 29 -9.39 -4.06 -3.36
N ARG A 30 -9.29 -5.33 -3.68
CA ARG A 30 -10.45 -6.20 -3.81
C ARG A 30 -11.12 -6.43 -2.47
N ASP A 31 -10.33 -6.64 -1.44
CA ASP A 31 -10.85 -6.85 -0.10
C ASP A 31 -11.51 -5.58 0.47
N VAL A 32 -10.93 -4.43 0.19
CA VAL A 32 -11.55 -3.15 0.55
C VAL A 32 -12.92 -3.02 -0.10
N SER A 33 -13.02 -3.32 -1.38
CA SER A 33 -14.31 -3.27 -2.08
C SER A 33 -15.32 -4.25 -1.53
N ARG A 34 -14.87 -5.42 -1.07
CA ARG A 34 -15.74 -6.44 -0.53
C ARG A 34 -16.23 -6.14 0.87
N PHE A 35 -15.33 -5.78 1.75
CA PHE A 35 -15.63 -5.72 3.17
C PHE A 35 -15.67 -4.32 3.73
N CYS A 36 -15.02 -3.37 3.09
CA CYS A 36 -14.79 -2.03 3.63
C CYS A 36 -15.32 -0.93 2.71
N ARG A 37 -16.22 -1.26 1.81
CA ARG A 37 -16.74 -0.32 0.83
C ARG A 37 -17.34 0.92 1.46
N ALA A 38 -18.03 0.77 2.58
CA ALA A 38 -18.65 1.87 3.28
C ALA A 38 -17.64 2.87 3.83
N HIS A 39 -16.39 2.47 3.97
CA HIS A 39 -15.34 3.28 4.58
C HIS A 39 -14.27 3.75 3.62
N ILE A 40 -14.43 3.52 2.32
CA ILE A 40 -13.40 3.86 1.33
C ILE A 40 -12.96 5.31 1.41
N ASN A 41 -13.88 6.21 1.70
CA ASN A 41 -13.61 7.64 1.75
C ASN A 41 -13.36 8.17 3.16
N ASP A 42 -13.27 7.30 4.15
CA ASP A 42 -13.14 7.69 5.56
C ASP A 42 -11.68 7.83 6.02
N GLY A 43 -10.73 7.63 5.12
CA GLY A 43 -9.31 7.73 5.42
C GLY A 43 -8.64 6.38 5.61
N ASP A 44 -7.34 6.36 5.42
CA ASP A 44 -6.56 5.11 5.42
C ASP A 44 -6.63 4.38 6.75
N GLN A 45 -6.66 5.10 7.87
CA GLN A 45 -6.70 4.47 9.18
C GLN A 45 -8.00 3.72 9.41
N ILE A 46 -9.10 4.27 8.94
CA ILE A 46 -10.40 3.61 9.08
C ILE A 46 -10.49 2.38 8.18
N VAL A 47 -10.01 2.51 6.96
CA VAL A 47 -9.97 1.37 6.03
C VAL A 47 -9.09 0.26 6.60
N LEU A 48 -7.94 0.60 7.16
CA LEU A 48 -7.04 -0.36 7.77
C LEU A 48 -7.72 -1.09 8.94
N ALA A 49 -8.39 -0.35 9.81
CA ALA A 49 -9.13 -0.94 10.92
C ALA A 49 -10.19 -1.92 10.43
N CYS A 50 -10.89 -1.56 9.35
CA CYS A 50 -11.89 -2.42 8.73
C CYS A 50 -11.27 -3.71 8.21
N LEU A 51 -10.15 -3.61 7.52
CA LEU A 51 -9.43 -4.80 7.02
C LEU A 51 -8.99 -5.70 8.17
N LYS A 52 -8.51 -5.14 9.25
CA LYS A 52 -8.10 -5.91 10.43
C LYS A 52 -9.26 -6.67 11.05
N GLU A 53 -10.45 -6.09 11.08
CA GLU A 53 -11.65 -6.76 11.56
C GLU A 53 -12.03 -7.96 10.69
N HIS A 54 -11.72 -7.90 9.41
CA HIS A 54 -12.05 -8.95 8.46
C HIS A 54 -10.86 -9.86 8.12
N ARG A 55 -9.84 -9.85 8.96
CA ARG A 55 -8.58 -10.53 8.69
C ARG A 55 -8.74 -11.98 8.23
N ALA A 56 -9.65 -12.71 8.84
CA ALA A 56 -9.86 -14.12 8.50
C ALA A 56 -10.44 -14.32 7.10
N ARG A 57 -11.00 -13.29 6.51
CA ARG A 57 -11.64 -13.36 5.18
C ARG A 57 -10.83 -12.69 4.09
N LEU A 58 -9.73 -12.07 4.43
CA LEU A 58 -8.89 -11.38 3.45
C LEU A 58 -8.21 -12.38 2.52
N SER A 59 -7.91 -11.91 1.30
CA SER A 59 -7.06 -12.67 0.40
C SER A 59 -5.68 -12.86 1.04
N ARG A 60 -4.97 -13.89 0.62
CA ARG A 60 -3.62 -14.13 1.14
C ARG A 60 -2.68 -12.98 0.86
N ALA A 61 -2.81 -12.38 -0.31
CA ALA A 61 -1.96 -11.24 -0.67
C ALA A 61 -2.20 -10.05 0.26
N CYS A 62 -3.46 -9.74 0.55
CA CYS A 62 -3.79 -8.65 1.45
C CYS A 62 -3.35 -8.96 2.89
N GLU A 63 -3.62 -10.15 3.38
CA GLU A 63 -3.20 -10.57 4.71
C GLU A 63 -1.69 -10.48 4.87
N LYS A 64 -0.96 -10.92 3.88
CA LYS A 64 0.49 -10.86 3.89
C LYS A 64 1.00 -9.43 4.00
N ILE A 65 0.41 -8.52 3.24
CA ILE A 65 0.78 -7.10 3.28
C ILE A 65 0.52 -6.52 4.67
N LEU A 66 -0.60 -6.81 5.27
CA LEU A 66 -0.90 -6.35 6.63
C LEU A 66 0.13 -6.88 7.62
N THR A 67 0.44 -8.15 7.56
CA THR A 67 1.40 -8.78 8.45
C THR A 67 2.80 -8.16 8.30
N GLU A 68 3.24 -7.91 7.06
CA GLU A 68 4.53 -7.31 6.79
C GLU A 68 4.63 -5.89 7.33
N HIS A 69 3.53 -5.19 7.44
CA HIS A 69 3.49 -3.83 7.98
C HIS A 69 3.14 -3.78 9.46
N GLY A 70 3.17 -4.91 10.15
CA GLY A 70 2.94 -4.97 11.58
C GLY A 70 1.48 -4.78 11.99
N GLN A 71 0.58 -5.00 11.09
CA GLN A 71 -0.85 -4.88 11.35
C GLN A 71 -1.51 -6.28 11.62
#